data_e2f34ceb8bc21a3ae7c08dec01bcca88
#
_entry.id   e2f34ceb8bc21a3ae7c08dec01bcca88
#
_cell.length_a   1.000
_cell.length_b   1.000
_cell.length_c   1.000
_cell.angle_alpha   90.00
_cell.angle_beta   90.00
_cell.angle_gamma   90.00
#
_symmetry.space_group_name_H-M   'P 1'
#
loop_
_entity.id
_entity.type
_entity.pdbx_description
1 polymer ?
#
loop_
_entity_poly.entity_id
_entity_poly.type
_entity_poly.pdbx_seq_one_letter_code
_entity_poly.pdbx_strand_id
1 'polypeptide(L)'
;MEPFALQLKYTITPEVYLQAARLSGRVRRIISFVILAILAVLSGLLIANRGAQWNNASTLRTLGYALIIALEYYWLLPHRVRKLHRQQKMLHQELTVVLTEEAMSVSIEEGHSKIRWEKFHKWKEDRNLFLVYQSDRMFHMIPKRAFLDEKDVAALRTILTEKIGKPRK
;
A
#
# COMPACT_ATOMS: atom_id res chain seq x y z
N MET A 1 -9.89 14.79 30.74
CA MET A 1 -9.15 13.98 29.76
C MET A 1 -8.25 14.96 29.00
N GLU A 2 -6.94 14.78 29.06
CA GLU A 2 -6.06 15.58 28.21
C GLU A 2 -6.34 15.23 26.77
N PRO A 3 -6.48 16.22 25.87
CA PRO A 3 -6.75 15.95 24.47
C PRO A 3 -5.57 15.18 23.88
N PHE A 4 -5.87 14.05 23.23
CA PHE A 4 -4.84 13.28 22.53
C PHE A 4 -4.19 14.16 21.46
N ALA A 5 -2.91 14.43 21.60
CA ALA A 5 -2.11 15.16 20.63
C ALA A 5 -0.74 14.49 20.53
N LEU A 6 -0.48 13.84 19.42
CA LEU A 6 0.78 13.16 19.16
C LEU A 6 1.49 13.83 17.99
N GLN A 7 2.70 14.30 18.24
CA GLN A 7 3.54 14.87 17.18
C GLN A 7 4.59 13.85 16.72
N LEU A 8 4.58 13.56 15.44
CA LEU A 8 5.52 12.66 14.78
C LEU A 8 6.40 13.45 13.81
N LYS A 9 7.69 13.16 13.79
CA LYS A 9 8.62 13.68 12.80
C LYS A 9 9.28 12.51 12.08
N TYR A 10 9.19 12.50 10.77
CA TYR A 10 9.80 11.44 9.96
C TYR A 10 10.00 11.84 8.51
N THR A 11 10.89 11.12 7.84
CA THR A 11 11.12 11.21 6.40
C THR A 11 10.64 9.92 5.73
N ILE A 12 10.03 10.03 4.56
CA ILE A 12 9.57 8.88 3.79
C ILE A 12 10.74 8.34 2.97
N THR A 13 11.30 7.23 3.42
CA THR A 13 12.37 6.54 2.69
C THR A 13 11.81 5.73 1.51
N PRO A 14 12.66 5.39 0.49
CA PRO A 14 12.25 4.53 -0.62
C PRO A 14 11.64 3.20 -0.17
N GLU A 15 12.12 2.65 0.96
CA GLU A 15 11.63 1.39 1.52
C GLU A 15 10.20 1.53 2.05
N VAL A 16 9.90 2.61 2.79
CA VAL A 16 8.56 2.92 3.28
C VAL A 16 7.60 3.11 2.12
N TYR A 17 8.04 3.84 1.09
CA TYR A 17 7.25 4.05 -0.12
C TYR A 17 6.98 2.74 -0.87
N LEU A 18 7.98 1.84 -0.96
CA LEU A 18 7.81 0.51 -1.55
C LEU A 18 6.84 -0.37 -0.73
N GLN A 19 6.93 -0.34 0.60
CA GLN A 19 5.99 -1.05 1.47
C GLN A 19 4.57 -0.52 1.29
N ALA A 20 4.39 0.80 1.25
CA ALA A 20 3.11 1.44 0.98
C ALA A 20 2.53 1.02 -0.39
N ALA A 21 3.36 1.02 -1.44
CA ALA A 21 2.96 0.57 -2.78
C ALA A 21 2.56 -0.92 -2.80
N ARG A 22 3.24 -1.76 -2.03
CA ARG A 22 2.89 -3.17 -1.87
C ARG A 22 1.59 -3.36 -1.10
N LEU A 23 1.37 -2.63 -0.04
CA LEU A 23 0.16 -2.70 0.77
C LEU A 23 -1.05 -2.15 0.02
N SER A 24 -0.91 -1.01 -0.66
CA SER A 24 -1.97 -0.41 -1.46
C SER A 24 -2.37 -1.29 -2.65
N GLY A 25 -1.41 -1.93 -3.32
CA GLY A 25 -1.62 -2.77 -4.49
C GLY A 25 -2.02 -4.23 -4.21
N ARG A 26 -2.21 -4.64 -2.94
CA ARG A 26 -2.47 -6.04 -2.58
C ARG A 26 -3.69 -6.62 -3.29
N VAL A 27 -4.81 -5.92 -3.28
CA VAL A 27 -6.07 -6.38 -3.92
C VAL A 27 -5.91 -6.51 -5.44
N ARG A 28 -5.31 -5.52 -6.10
CA ARG A 28 -5.07 -5.56 -7.54
C ARG A 28 -4.20 -6.75 -7.94
N ARG A 29 -3.21 -7.10 -7.13
CA ARG A 29 -2.37 -8.28 -7.36
C ARG A 29 -3.12 -9.58 -7.21
N ILE A 30 -3.93 -9.72 -6.18
CA ILE A 30 -4.78 -10.92 -6.00
C ILE A 30 -5.68 -11.10 -7.22
N ILE A 31 -6.32 -10.04 -7.70
CA ILE A 31 -7.14 -10.07 -8.90
C ILE A 31 -6.31 -10.51 -10.13
N SER A 32 -5.10 -9.98 -10.30
CA SER A 32 -4.22 -10.37 -11.41
C SER A 32 -3.86 -11.86 -11.35
N PHE A 33 -3.56 -12.39 -10.16
CA PHE A 33 -3.29 -13.82 -9.98
C PHE A 33 -4.51 -14.68 -10.26
N VAL A 34 -5.70 -14.26 -9.82
CA VAL A 34 -6.96 -14.97 -10.09
C VAL A 34 -7.26 -15.01 -11.58
N ILE A 35 -7.15 -13.88 -12.28
CA ILE A 35 -7.34 -13.82 -13.74
C ILE A 35 -6.37 -14.77 -14.46
N LEU A 36 -5.11 -14.78 -14.03
CA LEU A 36 -4.12 -15.65 -14.63
C LEU A 36 -4.41 -17.13 -14.39
N ALA A 37 -4.82 -17.49 -13.17
CA ALA A 37 -5.23 -18.85 -12.85
C ALA A 37 -6.41 -19.29 -13.72
N ILE A 38 -7.42 -18.42 -13.90
CA ILE A 38 -8.57 -18.68 -14.77
C ILE A 38 -8.11 -18.88 -16.23
N LEU A 39 -7.23 -18.03 -16.73
CA LEU A 39 -6.70 -18.17 -18.11
C LEU A 39 -5.90 -19.48 -18.28
N ALA A 40 -5.14 -19.89 -17.27
CA ALA A 40 -4.41 -21.16 -17.30
C ALA A 40 -5.37 -22.35 -17.32
N VAL A 41 -6.42 -22.34 -16.49
CA VAL A 41 -7.46 -23.39 -16.46
C VAL A 41 -8.23 -23.44 -17.78
N LEU A 42 -8.67 -22.30 -18.30
CA LEU A 42 -9.38 -22.24 -19.58
C LEU A 42 -8.52 -22.76 -20.74
N SER A 43 -7.24 -22.41 -20.78
CA SER A 43 -6.32 -22.95 -21.80
C SER A 43 -6.15 -24.46 -21.67
N GLY A 44 -6.11 -25.01 -20.47
CA GLY A 44 -6.06 -26.44 -20.20
C GLY A 44 -7.32 -27.17 -20.67
N LEU A 45 -8.51 -26.62 -20.35
CA LEU A 45 -9.79 -27.18 -20.78
C LEU A 45 -9.97 -27.17 -22.32
N LEU A 46 -9.54 -26.08 -22.98
CA LEU A 46 -9.58 -26.00 -24.45
C LEU A 46 -8.69 -27.04 -25.11
N ILE A 47 -7.53 -27.33 -24.55
CA ILE A 47 -6.62 -28.38 -25.04
C ILE A 47 -7.24 -29.76 -24.85
N ALA A 48 -7.80 -30.01 -23.64
CA ALA A 48 -8.44 -31.30 -23.35
C ALA A 48 -9.65 -31.57 -24.24
N ASN A 49 -10.50 -30.55 -24.49
CA ASN A 49 -11.72 -30.68 -25.29
C ASN A 49 -11.45 -30.89 -26.80
N ARG A 50 -10.27 -30.48 -27.29
CA ARG A 50 -9.85 -30.68 -28.72
C ARG A 50 -9.08 -31.97 -28.93
N GLY A 51 -8.96 -32.84 -27.92
CA GLY A 51 -8.17 -34.06 -28.00
C GLY A 51 -6.67 -33.82 -28.20
N ALA A 52 -6.22 -32.58 -28.05
CA ALA A 52 -4.82 -32.24 -28.15
C ALA A 52 -4.08 -32.70 -26.89
N GLN A 53 -3.02 -33.45 -27.07
CA GLN A 53 -2.16 -33.87 -25.95
C GLN A 53 -1.49 -32.66 -25.31
N TRP A 54 -1.36 -32.71 -23.99
CA TRP A 54 -0.58 -31.75 -23.25
C TRP A 54 0.85 -31.72 -23.76
N ASN A 55 1.25 -30.66 -24.41
CA ASN A 55 2.54 -30.54 -25.05
C ASN A 55 3.44 -29.49 -24.41
N ASN A 56 4.72 -29.52 -24.73
CA ASN A 56 5.73 -28.59 -24.19
C ASN A 56 5.35 -27.12 -24.43
N ALA A 57 4.62 -26.79 -25.47
CA ALA A 57 4.21 -25.42 -25.79
C ALA A 57 3.15 -24.86 -24.80
N SER A 58 2.25 -25.69 -24.28
CA SER A 58 1.28 -25.26 -23.24
C SER A 58 1.94 -25.02 -21.90
N THR A 59 2.88 -25.89 -21.53
CA THR A 59 3.70 -25.74 -20.32
C THR A 59 4.58 -24.49 -20.41
N LEU A 60 5.22 -24.27 -21.54
CA LEU A 60 6.07 -23.09 -21.78
C LEU A 60 5.29 -21.78 -21.68
N ARG A 61 4.05 -21.73 -22.20
CA ARG A 61 3.18 -20.56 -22.08
C ARG A 61 2.82 -20.26 -20.62
N THR A 62 2.45 -21.27 -19.84
CA THR A 62 2.10 -21.10 -18.40
C THR A 62 3.31 -20.62 -17.59
N LEU A 63 4.49 -21.18 -17.85
CA LEU A 63 5.73 -20.71 -17.23
C LEU A 63 6.07 -19.28 -17.64
N GLY A 64 5.86 -18.91 -18.91
CA GLY A 64 6.06 -17.55 -19.40
C GLY A 64 5.17 -16.53 -18.67
N TYR A 65 3.91 -16.83 -18.44
CA TYR A 65 3.02 -15.96 -17.68
C TYR A 65 3.45 -15.82 -16.23
N ALA A 66 3.84 -16.91 -15.57
CA ALA A 66 4.35 -16.88 -14.19
C ALA A 66 5.62 -16.02 -14.10
N LEU A 67 6.53 -16.14 -15.07
CA LEU A 67 7.76 -15.35 -15.13
C LEU A 67 7.47 -13.85 -15.31
N ILE A 68 6.54 -13.48 -16.18
CA ILE A 68 6.15 -12.08 -16.41
C ILE A 68 5.65 -11.45 -15.10
N ILE A 69 4.80 -12.15 -14.35
CA ILE A 69 4.28 -11.65 -13.06
C ILE A 69 5.39 -11.53 -12.02
N ALA A 70 6.26 -12.53 -11.95
CA ALA A 70 7.40 -12.47 -11.05
C ALA A 70 8.31 -11.28 -11.38
N LEU A 71 8.57 -11.04 -12.66
CA LEU A 71 9.38 -9.91 -13.13
C LEU A 71 8.74 -8.56 -12.77
N GLU A 72 7.42 -8.43 -12.98
CA GLU A 72 6.68 -7.20 -12.61
C GLU A 72 6.76 -6.93 -11.11
N TYR A 73 6.59 -7.97 -10.30
CA TYR A 73 6.55 -7.83 -8.85
C TYR A 73 7.93 -7.57 -8.22
N TYR A 74 8.94 -8.33 -8.64
CA TYR A 74 10.25 -8.29 -7.99
C TYR A 74 11.18 -7.25 -8.60
N TRP A 75 11.03 -6.92 -9.87
CA TRP A 75 11.96 -6.06 -10.58
C TRP A 75 11.36 -4.71 -11.01
N LEU A 76 10.21 -4.70 -11.69
CA LEU A 76 9.59 -3.47 -12.20
C LEU A 76 9.03 -2.60 -11.07
N LEU A 77 8.37 -3.18 -10.07
CA LEU A 77 7.78 -2.41 -8.97
C LEU A 77 8.82 -1.63 -8.18
N PRO A 78 9.92 -2.22 -7.66
CA PRO A 78 10.92 -1.46 -6.93
C PRO A 78 11.63 -0.40 -7.81
N HIS A 79 11.84 -0.67 -9.10
CA HIS A 79 12.42 0.32 -10.03
C HIS A 79 11.50 1.53 -10.23
N ARG A 80 10.21 1.30 -10.49
CA ARG A 80 9.21 2.37 -10.62
C ARG A 80 9.09 3.19 -9.33
N VAL A 81 9.05 2.53 -8.17
CA VAL A 81 8.97 3.17 -6.86
C VAL A 81 10.18 4.06 -6.60
N ARG A 82 11.40 3.57 -6.83
CA ARG A 82 12.63 4.36 -6.67
C ARG A 82 12.66 5.56 -7.62
N LYS A 83 12.23 5.38 -8.87
CA LYS A 83 12.15 6.46 -9.85
C LYS A 83 11.16 7.55 -9.39
N LEU A 84 9.94 7.16 -8.96
CA LEU A 84 8.93 8.08 -8.44
C LEU A 84 9.42 8.81 -7.17
N HIS A 85 10.02 8.08 -6.23
CA HIS A 85 10.57 8.69 -5.02
C HIS A 85 11.63 9.74 -5.34
N ARG A 86 12.54 9.47 -6.29
CA ARG A 86 13.56 10.45 -6.74
C ARG A 86 12.96 11.70 -7.39
N GLN A 87 11.79 11.59 -8.03
CA GLN A 87 11.11 12.71 -8.69
C GLN A 87 10.31 13.58 -7.73
N GLN A 88 9.86 13.01 -6.61
CA GLN A 88 9.05 13.71 -5.61
C GLN A 88 9.94 14.32 -4.53
N LYS A 89 10.42 15.53 -4.77
CA LYS A 89 11.29 16.28 -3.83
C LYS A 89 10.65 16.42 -2.44
N MET A 90 9.33 16.54 -2.35
CA MET A 90 8.59 16.64 -1.08
C MET A 90 8.76 15.40 -0.17
N LEU A 91 9.02 14.22 -0.74
CA LEU A 91 9.23 13.00 0.07
C LEU A 91 10.61 12.96 0.76
N HIS A 92 11.54 13.83 0.34
CA HIS A 92 12.87 13.93 0.94
C HIS A 92 12.90 14.92 2.11
N GLN A 93 11.85 15.73 2.27
CA GLN A 93 11.75 16.67 3.39
C GLN A 93 11.28 15.94 4.66
N GLU A 94 11.61 16.50 5.81
CA GLU A 94 11.08 16.04 7.08
C GLU A 94 9.60 16.43 7.18
N LEU A 95 8.74 15.43 7.37
CA LEU A 95 7.33 15.64 7.63
C LEU A 95 7.10 15.73 9.13
N THR A 96 6.44 16.78 9.56
CA THR A 96 5.88 16.88 10.90
C THR A 96 4.40 16.58 10.83
N VAL A 97 3.97 15.50 11.47
CA VAL A 97 2.57 15.08 11.51
C VAL A 97 2.06 15.20 12.92
N VAL A 98 1.00 15.97 13.10
CA VAL A 98 0.30 16.09 14.38
C VAL A 98 -1.03 15.36 14.28
N LEU A 99 -1.20 14.36 15.12
CA LEU A 99 -2.42 13.54 15.21
C LEU A 99 -3.22 14.00 16.43
N THR A 100 -4.45 14.39 16.22
CA THR A 100 -5.40 14.75 17.28
C THR A 100 -6.66 13.88 17.17
N GLU A 101 -7.55 13.94 18.14
CA GLU A 101 -8.85 13.23 18.07
C GLU A 101 -9.73 13.68 16.90
N GLU A 102 -9.54 14.91 16.38
CA GLU A 102 -10.39 15.49 15.33
C GLU A 102 -9.78 15.40 13.95
N ALA A 103 -8.44 15.50 13.85
CA ALA A 103 -7.77 15.71 12.58
C ALA A 103 -6.32 15.24 12.59
N MET A 104 -5.82 15.00 11.39
CA MET A 104 -4.40 14.86 11.09
C MET A 104 -3.91 16.15 10.44
N SER A 105 -2.86 16.74 11.00
CA SER A 105 -2.16 17.89 10.43
C SER A 105 -0.81 17.43 9.90
N VAL A 106 -0.50 17.79 8.66
CA VAL A 106 0.78 17.48 8.02
C VAL A 106 1.46 18.80 7.66
N SER A 107 2.66 18.99 8.15
CA SER A 107 3.49 20.17 7.86
C SER A 107 4.78 19.74 7.19
N ILE A 108 5.14 20.46 6.15
CA ILE A 108 6.43 20.44 5.47
C ILE A 108 7.00 21.87 5.46
N GLU A 109 8.24 22.06 5.08
CA GLU A 109 8.85 23.40 5.03
C GLU A 109 8.04 24.42 4.22
N GLU A 110 7.41 23.97 3.15
CA GLU A 110 6.69 24.83 2.18
C GLU A 110 5.18 24.87 2.37
N GLY A 111 4.61 24.12 3.34
CA GLY A 111 3.17 24.07 3.48
C GLY A 111 2.65 23.33 4.70
N HIS A 112 1.41 23.66 5.03
CA HIS A 112 0.66 23.03 6.12
C HIS A 112 -0.71 22.60 5.62
N SER A 113 -1.13 21.40 6.00
CA SER A 113 -2.46 20.85 5.67
C SER A 113 -3.07 20.22 6.90
N LYS A 114 -4.29 20.63 7.26
CA LYS A 114 -5.10 20.01 8.32
C LYS A 114 -6.29 19.29 7.70
N ILE A 115 -6.39 17.98 7.96
CA ILE A 115 -7.38 17.11 7.36
C ILE A 115 -8.15 16.43 8.48
N ARG A 116 -9.46 16.65 8.55
CA ARG A 116 -10.34 15.98 9.52
C ARG A 116 -10.48 14.51 9.18
N TRP A 117 -10.65 13.66 10.20
CA TRP A 117 -10.79 12.21 10.02
C TRP A 117 -11.97 11.83 9.11
N GLU A 118 -13.03 12.61 9.09
CA GLU A 118 -14.20 12.43 8.21
C GLU A 118 -13.88 12.49 6.71
N LYS A 119 -12.75 13.10 6.34
CA LYS A 119 -12.28 13.17 4.95
C LYS A 119 -11.57 11.91 4.48
N PHE A 120 -11.31 10.99 5.40
CA PHE A 120 -10.71 9.70 5.09
C PHE A 120 -11.81 8.64 5.00
N HIS A 121 -11.74 7.78 3.98
CA HIS A 121 -12.78 6.78 3.74
C HIS A 121 -12.34 5.35 4.05
N LYS A 122 -11.06 5.11 4.23
CA LYS A 122 -10.48 3.81 4.62
C LYS A 122 -9.06 3.97 5.12
N TRP A 123 -8.61 2.93 5.81
CA TRP A 123 -7.21 2.79 6.19
C TRP A 123 -6.76 1.34 6.11
N LYS A 124 -5.47 1.14 6.03
CA LYS A 124 -4.80 -0.16 6.04
C LYS A 124 -3.64 -0.12 7.00
N GLU A 125 -3.30 -1.28 7.54
CA GLU A 125 -2.18 -1.45 8.45
C GLU A 125 -1.38 -2.69 8.06
N ASP A 126 -0.06 -2.59 8.18
CA ASP A 126 0.83 -3.74 8.21
C ASP A 126 1.78 -3.66 9.43
N ARG A 127 2.84 -4.49 9.41
CA ARG A 127 3.80 -4.51 10.53
C ARG A 127 4.50 -3.19 10.74
N ASN A 128 4.73 -2.40 9.69
CA ASN A 128 5.67 -1.28 9.69
C ASN A 128 5.01 0.08 9.49
N LEU A 129 3.77 0.14 8.95
CA LEU A 129 3.15 1.42 8.62
C LEU A 129 1.62 1.36 8.62
N PHE A 130 1.02 2.55 8.79
CA PHE A 130 -0.38 2.82 8.48
C PHE A 130 -0.50 3.53 7.13
N LEU A 131 -1.52 3.19 6.37
CA LEU A 131 -1.96 3.93 5.19
C LEU A 131 -3.36 4.47 5.45
N VAL A 132 -3.50 5.79 5.45
CA VAL A 132 -4.78 6.47 5.66
C VAL A 132 -5.20 7.14 4.36
N TYR A 133 -6.34 6.74 3.80
CA TYR A 133 -6.75 7.07 2.43
C TYR A 133 -7.79 8.19 2.40
N GLN A 134 -7.50 9.26 1.66
CA GLN A 134 -8.47 10.27 1.26
C GLN A 134 -9.24 9.85 -0.01
N SER A 135 -8.58 9.11 -0.90
CA SER A 135 -9.18 8.51 -2.09
C SER A 135 -8.48 7.20 -2.42
N ASP A 136 -8.97 6.43 -3.39
CA ASP A 136 -8.30 5.17 -3.78
C ASP A 136 -6.86 5.35 -4.27
N ARG A 137 -6.50 6.56 -4.68
CA ARG A 137 -5.17 6.89 -5.22
C ARG A 137 -4.35 7.79 -4.30
N MET A 138 -5.00 8.48 -3.37
CA MET A 138 -4.34 9.44 -2.48
C MET A 138 -4.39 8.95 -1.04
N PHE A 139 -3.23 8.71 -0.45
CA PHE A 139 -3.09 8.23 0.91
C PHE A 139 -1.88 8.83 1.61
N HIS A 140 -1.98 8.91 2.91
CA HIS A 140 -0.89 9.31 3.79
C HIS A 140 -0.23 8.06 4.38
N MET A 141 1.09 8.10 4.48
CA MET A 141 1.93 7.03 5.02
C MET A 141 2.42 7.45 6.39
N ILE A 142 2.09 6.68 7.42
CA ILE A 142 2.54 6.93 8.79
C ILE A 142 3.37 5.71 9.23
N PRO A 143 4.72 5.82 9.18
CA PRO A 143 5.59 4.72 9.58
C PRO A 143 5.50 4.48 11.08
N LYS A 144 5.35 3.24 11.53
CA LYS A 144 5.30 2.91 12.96
C LYS A 144 6.59 3.24 13.70
N ARG A 145 7.72 3.25 13.01
CA ARG A 145 9.02 3.67 13.56
C ARG A 145 9.09 5.14 13.98
N ALA A 146 8.13 5.97 13.58
CA ALA A 146 8.05 7.38 13.97
C ALA A 146 7.43 7.56 15.37
N PHE A 147 6.78 6.53 15.90
CA PHE A 147 6.22 6.53 17.25
C PHE A 147 7.30 6.17 18.26
N LEU A 148 7.23 6.80 19.42
CA LEU A 148 8.14 6.54 20.53
C LEU A 148 7.72 5.29 21.33
N ASP A 149 6.40 5.05 21.42
CA ASP A 149 5.84 3.97 22.23
C ASP A 149 4.77 3.19 21.42
N GLU A 150 4.66 1.90 21.70
CA GLU A 150 3.58 1.03 21.22
C GLU A 150 2.19 1.49 21.67
N LYS A 151 2.08 2.19 22.78
CA LYS A 151 0.83 2.79 23.28
C LYS A 151 0.29 3.83 22.30
N ASP A 152 1.16 4.64 21.71
CA ASP A 152 0.78 5.66 20.72
C ASP A 152 0.31 5.02 19.43
N VAL A 153 0.95 3.91 19.02
CA VAL A 153 0.51 3.10 17.87
C VAL A 153 -0.89 2.53 18.12
N ALA A 154 -1.14 2.03 19.34
CA ALA A 154 -2.47 1.51 19.71
C ALA A 154 -3.52 2.63 19.79
N ALA A 155 -3.17 3.80 20.32
CA ALA A 155 -4.03 4.96 20.38
C ALA A 155 -4.45 5.43 18.98
N LEU A 156 -3.50 5.55 18.03
CA LEU A 156 -3.83 5.88 16.64
C LEU A 156 -4.76 4.82 16.02
N ARG A 157 -4.49 3.53 16.25
CA ARG A 157 -5.34 2.44 15.74
C ARG A 157 -6.78 2.57 16.25
N THR A 158 -6.96 2.93 17.51
CA THR A 158 -8.28 3.16 18.12
C THR A 158 -8.98 4.33 17.45
N ILE A 159 -8.33 5.48 17.31
CA ILE A 159 -8.88 6.66 16.62
C ILE A 159 -9.28 6.33 15.19
N LEU A 160 -8.42 5.66 14.43
CA LEU A 160 -8.72 5.27 13.04
C LEU A 160 -9.92 4.32 12.96
N THR A 161 -10.03 3.39 13.93
CA THR A 161 -11.14 2.45 13.97
C THR A 161 -12.46 3.12 14.31
N GLU A 162 -12.45 4.06 15.25
CA GLU A 162 -13.65 4.81 15.66
C GLU A 162 -14.10 5.81 14.61
N LYS A 163 -13.18 6.54 14.00
CA LYS A 163 -13.50 7.65 13.08
C LYS A 163 -13.69 7.20 11.63
N ILE A 164 -12.99 6.17 11.19
CA ILE A 164 -13.00 5.72 9.78
C ILE A 164 -13.60 4.31 9.63
N GLY A 165 -13.55 3.50 10.70
CA GLY A 165 -14.01 2.11 10.71
C GLY A 165 -12.87 1.10 10.70
N LYS A 166 -13.20 -0.18 10.55
CA LYS A 166 -12.21 -1.29 10.59
C LYS A 166 -11.17 -1.20 9.46
N PRO A 167 -9.92 -1.64 9.71
CA PRO A 167 -8.88 -1.64 8.68
C PRO A 167 -9.28 -2.54 7.51
N ARG A 168 -9.04 -2.07 6.29
CA ARG A 168 -9.26 -2.90 5.09
C ARG A 168 -8.01 -3.75 4.82
N LYS A 169 -8.23 -5.02 4.52
CA LYS A 169 -7.16 -5.97 4.15
C LYS A 169 -6.59 -5.67 2.78
#